data_8d81d35ed4d7addda986a26756b12c60
#
_entry.id   8d81d35ed4d7addda986a26756b12c60
#
_cell.length_a   1.000
_cell.length_b   1.000
_cell.length_c   1.000
_cell.angle_alpha   90.00
_cell.angle_beta   90.00
_cell.angle_gamma   90.00
#
_symmetry.space_group_name_H-M   'P 1'
#
loop_
_entity.id
_entity.type
_entity.pdbx_description
1 polymer ?
#
loop_
_entity_poly.entity_id
_entity_poly.type
_entity_poly.pdbx_seq_one_letter_code
_entity_poly.pdbx_strand_id
1 'polypeptide(L)'
;MKTTIYMVRHCESEGNACRRSHALFDGIVTRKGLEQAEVLAKRFADIPVTAVYSSDAYRSRMTAEPLAKSKNLPVQYRLLLREYTIGVWEGLSIGYTANHFPDLYETWLTELYNHKIPGADPFPLIAERGYLAIQRIAAENPGGTVVAVTHSCTLTCALTKILGQPISYYTSIKSGDNTAVTKLEVDEKGNIEAIYINDDSHLPEHLLRKNYTGRSAATNFDFRSINDGQAENFAEISEKMCKEFPALYTEENLQKATQNADIAIVATLPDRPCGLAVMGKPDFLPADHGLVETLFVVEDLRYKGYCEQLFGEAIDLLRRRGCRYLMVEKSDEPHIRLMLGRFCFEPVPGNDRYMRMAITVPGLEGPVY
;
A
#
# COMPACT_ATOMS: atom_id res chain seq x y z
N MET A 1 -11.89 33.72 15.07
CA MET A 1 -12.54 32.93 13.97
C MET A 1 -12.03 31.51 14.03
N LYS A 2 -12.91 30.50 13.87
CA LYS A 2 -12.49 29.09 13.85
C LYS A 2 -11.83 28.75 12.51
N THR A 3 -10.74 27.96 12.53
CA THR A 3 -10.14 27.35 11.32
C THR A 3 -10.72 25.96 11.12
N THR A 4 -11.19 25.66 9.92
CA THR A 4 -11.68 24.34 9.56
C THR A 4 -10.54 23.55 8.89
N ILE A 5 -10.26 22.34 9.40
CA ILE A 5 -9.23 21.45 8.82
C ILE A 5 -9.88 20.11 8.47
N TYR A 6 -9.76 19.73 7.21
CA TYR A 6 -10.11 18.41 6.72
C TYR A 6 -8.83 17.56 6.64
N MET A 7 -8.67 16.66 7.60
CA MET A 7 -7.59 15.66 7.60
C MET A 7 -8.01 14.50 6.72
N VAL A 8 -7.19 14.15 5.74
CA VAL A 8 -7.50 13.11 4.74
C VAL A 8 -6.45 12.01 4.79
N ARG A 9 -6.89 10.77 4.85
CA ARG A 9 -5.98 9.63 4.66
C ARG A 9 -5.59 9.54 3.19
N HIS A 10 -4.31 9.25 2.89
CA HIS A 10 -3.82 9.04 1.52
C HIS A 10 -4.63 7.99 0.75
N CYS A 11 -4.64 8.05 -0.58
CA CYS A 11 -5.27 7.10 -1.50
C CYS A 11 -4.56 5.73 -1.51
N GLU A 12 -5.16 4.72 -2.15
CA GLU A 12 -4.60 3.37 -2.20
C GLU A 12 -3.24 3.36 -2.91
N SER A 13 -2.25 2.73 -2.27
CA SER A 13 -0.92 2.51 -2.79
C SER A 13 -0.60 1.01 -2.86
N GLU A 14 0.52 0.67 -3.49
CA GLU A 14 1.08 -0.69 -3.54
C GLU A 14 1.08 -1.37 -2.17
N GLY A 15 1.59 -0.70 -1.13
CA GLY A 15 1.60 -1.26 0.22
C GLY A 15 0.22 -1.65 0.73
N ASN A 16 -0.83 -0.89 0.40
CA ASN A 16 -2.22 -1.26 0.74
C ASN A 16 -2.69 -2.46 -0.07
N ALA A 17 -2.51 -2.42 -1.40
CA ALA A 17 -2.98 -3.44 -2.31
C ALA A 17 -2.28 -4.79 -2.09
N CYS A 18 -0.96 -4.75 -1.91
CA CYS A 18 -0.09 -5.92 -1.81
C CYS A 18 0.15 -6.39 -0.36
N ARG A 19 -0.50 -5.78 0.63
CA ARG A 19 -0.39 -6.18 2.02
C ARG A 19 1.05 -6.11 2.55
N ARG A 20 1.71 -4.98 2.32
CA ARG A 20 3.06 -4.69 2.81
C ARG A 20 3.04 -3.56 3.85
N SER A 21 3.91 -3.65 4.84
CA SER A 21 4.16 -2.56 5.78
C SER A 21 4.80 -1.39 5.04
N HIS A 22 4.22 -0.20 5.18
CA HIS A 22 4.71 0.97 4.45
C HIS A 22 4.46 2.25 5.25
N ALA A 23 5.50 2.74 5.84
CA ALA A 23 5.50 4.03 6.53
C ALA A 23 6.42 5.01 5.81
N LEU A 24 7.73 4.78 5.88
CA LEU A 24 8.74 5.49 5.11
C LEU A 24 8.94 4.88 3.72
N PHE A 25 8.80 3.57 3.60
CA PHE A 25 8.77 2.91 2.29
C PHE A 25 7.62 3.50 1.46
N ASP A 26 7.93 3.96 0.27
CA ASP A 26 6.98 4.63 -0.61
C ASP A 26 6.85 3.84 -1.92
N GLY A 27 5.79 3.07 -2.03
CA GLY A 27 5.42 2.36 -3.25
C GLY A 27 4.58 3.22 -4.18
N ILE A 28 4.36 2.71 -5.38
CA ILE A 28 3.53 3.37 -6.38
C ILE A 28 2.07 3.48 -5.92
N VAL A 29 1.35 4.48 -6.46
CA VAL A 29 -0.10 4.59 -6.29
C VAL A 29 -0.80 3.65 -7.28
N THR A 30 -1.84 2.94 -6.83
CA THR A 30 -2.63 2.07 -7.71
C THR A 30 -3.58 2.89 -8.59
N ARG A 31 -4.07 2.30 -9.68
CA ARG A 31 -5.11 2.94 -10.52
C ARG A 31 -6.35 3.28 -9.70
N LYS A 32 -6.77 2.35 -8.82
CA LYS A 32 -7.84 2.59 -7.87
C LYS A 32 -7.54 3.78 -6.95
N GLY A 33 -6.29 3.91 -6.48
CA GLY A 33 -5.86 5.06 -5.67
C GLY A 33 -5.96 6.38 -6.42
N LEU A 34 -5.59 6.41 -7.71
CA LEU A 34 -5.76 7.61 -8.53
C LEU A 34 -7.24 7.99 -8.68
N GLU A 35 -8.13 7.01 -8.92
CA GLU A 35 -9.57 7.25 -8.97
C GLU A 35 -10.13 7.76 -7.63
N GLN A 36 -9.67 7.20 -6.50
CA GLN A 36 -10.03 7.71 -5.16
C GLN A 36 -9.63 9.18 -4.99
N ALA A 37 -8.45 9.59 -5.45
CA ALA A 37 -7.99 10.98 -5.37
C ALA A 37 -8.85 11.93 -6.22
N GLU A 38 -9.28 11.50 -7.41
CA GLU A 38 -10.19 12.27 -8.25
C GLU A 38 -11.60 12.41 -7.62
N VAL A 39 -12.13 11.35 -7.03
CA VAL A 39 -13.42 11.38 -6.32
C VAL A 39 -13.34 12.28 -5.08
N LEU A 40 -12.20 12.24 -4.37
CA LEU A 40 -11.94 13.16 -3.26
C LEU A 40 -11.96 14.62 -3.74
N ALA A 41 -11.29 14.95 -4.84
CA ALA A 41 -11.29 16.31 -5.39
C ALA A 41 -12.72 16.80 -5.70
N LYS A 42 -13.57 15.93 -6.25
CA LYS A 42 -15.00 16.24 -6.50
C LYS A 42 -15.79 16.49 -5.20
N ARG A 43 -15.51 15.73 -4.12
CA ARG A 43 -16.14 15.99 -2.82
C ARG A 43 -15.90 17.42 -2.33
N PHE A 44 -14.75 18.00 -2.65
CA PHE A 44 -14.40 19.37 -2.24
C PHE A 44 -14.78 20.45 -3.27
N ALA A 45 -15.50 20.12 -4.36
CA ALA A 45 -15.78 21.08 -5.44
C ALA A 45 -16.42 22.38 -4.92
N ASP A 46 -17.44 22.28 -4.09
CA ASP A 46 -18.20 23.42 -3.56
C ASP A 46 -17.68 23.98 -2.21
N ILE A 47 -16.61 23.37 -1.66
CA ILE A 47 -16.01 23.82 -0.41
C ILE A 47 -14.92 24.87 -0.73
N PRO A 48 -14.94 26.06 -0.13
CA PRO A 48 -13.98 27.13 -0.40
C PRO A 48 -12.63 26.84 0.31
N VAL A 49 -11.89 25.85 -0.18
CA VAL A 49 -10.56 25.49 0.35
C VAL A 49 -9.58 26.63 0.08
N THR A 50 -8.87 27.08 1.12
CA THR A 50 -7.92 28.19 1.09
C THR A 50 -6.45 27.74 1.10
N ALA A 51 -6.16 26.51 1.58
CA ALA A 51 -4.82 25.93 1.56
C ALA A 51 -4.86 24.40 1.51
N VAL A 52 -3.84 23.79 0.87
CA VAL A 52 -3.68 22.34 0.79
C VAL A 52 -2.32 21.95 1.34
N TYR A 53 -2.31 21.07 2.33
CA TYR A 53 -1.13 20.50 2.94
C TYR A 53 -1.05 19.00 2.66
N SER A 54 0.14 18.44 2.66
CA SER A 54 0.35 17.00 2.52
C SER A 54 1.60 16.54 3.27
N SER A 55 1.57 15.28 3.74
CA SER A 55 2.80 14.53 3.93
C SER A 55 3.57 14.51 2.61
N ASP A 56 4.89 14.44 2.68
CA ASP A 56 5.77 14.38 1.53
C ASP A 56 5.88 12.96 0.90
N ALA A 57 5.25 11.95 1.50
CA ALA A 57 5.13 10.61 0.92
C ALA A 57 4.40 10.66 -0.43
N TYR A 58 4.90 9.92 -1.43
CA TYR A 58 4.37 9.95 -2.79
C TYR A 58 2.87 9.69 -2.85
N ARG A 59 2.37 8.67 -2.13
CA ARG A 59 0.95 8.36 -2.03
C ARG A 59 0.12 9.52 -1.49
N SER A 60 0.66 10.32 -0.56
CA SER A 60 -0.02 11.51 -0.01
C SER A 60 0.00 12.66 -0.99
N ARG A 61 1.13 12.88 -1.69
CA ARG A 61 1.24 13.89 -2.76
C ARG A 61 0.23 13.63 -3.87
N MET A 62 0.18 12.40 -4.39
CA MET A 62 -0.75 11.99 -5.44
C MET A 62 -2.22 12.10 -5.02
N THR A 63 -2.52 12.02 -3.73
CA THR A 63 -3.86 12.26 -3.18
C THR A 63 -4.22 13.74 -3.17
N ALA A 64 -3.25 14.60 -2.81
CA ALA A 64 -3.47 16.04 -2.68
C ALA A 64 -3.53 16.78 -4.02
N GLU A 65 -2.77 16.33 -5.02
CA GLU A 65 -2.57 17.01 -6.30
C GLU A 65 -3.87 17.30 -7.08
N PRO A 66 -4.80 16.33 -7.30
CA PRO A 66 -6.04 16.62 -8.05
C PRO A 66 -6.89 17.68 -7.37
N LEU A 67 -7.00 17.63 -6.03
CA LEU A 67 -7.73 18.62 -5.24
C LEU A 67 -7.05 19.99 -5.31
N ALA A 68 -5.76 20.07 -5.08
CA ALA A 68 -5.00 21.31 -5.14
C ALA A 68 -5.11 21.98 -6.52
N LYS A 69 -4.97 21.17 -7.59
CA LYS A 69 -5.15 21.61 -8.97
C LYS A 69 -6.56 22.17 -9.21
N SER A 70 -7.61 21.50 -8.72
CA SER A 70 -9.01 21.95 -8.90
C SER A 70 -9.29 23.29 -8.19
N LYS A 71 -8.51 23.64 -7.18
CA LYS A 71 -8.62 24.88 -6.39
C LYS A 71 -7.58 25.93 -6.82
N ASN A 72 -6.73 25.63 -7.76
CA ASN A 72 -5.60 26.48 -8.18
C ASN A 72 -4.70 26.87 -7.00
N LEU A 73 -4.40 25.91 -6.11
CA LEU A 73 -3.59 26.08 -4.90
C LEU A 73 -2.32 25.22 -5.00
N PRO A 74 -1.18 25.69 -4.44
CA PRO A 74 0.00 24.84 -4.28
C PRO A 74 -0.20 23.84 -3.14
N VAL A 75 0.43 22.66 -3.26
CA VAL A 75 0.53 21.71 -2.13
C VAL A 75 1.71 22.09 -1.24
N GLN A 76 1.46 22.25 0.04
CA GLN A 76 2.48 22.56 1.04
C GLN A 76 2.87 21.30 1.81
N TYR A 77 4.11 20.82 1.67
CA TYR A 77 4.57 19.60 2.33
C TYR A 77 4.98 19.84 3.78
N ARG A 78 4.59 18.92 4.68
CA ARG A 78 4.89 18.96 6.11
C ARG A 78 5.33 17.59 6.63
N LEU A 79 6.58 17.51 7.14
CA LEU A 79 7.11 16.26 7.71
C LEU A 79 6.32 15.77 8.93
N LEU A 80 5.69 16.68 9.66
CA LEU A 80 4.84 16.35 10.81
C LEU A 80 3.59 15.53 10.40
N LEU A 81 3.21 15.54 9.12
CA LEU A 81 2.10 14.76 8.58
C LEU A 81 2.52 13.35 8.11
N ARG A 82 3.81 12.97 8.16
CA ARG A 82 4.29 11.62 7.81
C ARG A 82 3.65 10.55 8.66
N GLU A 83 3.63 9.30 8.15
CA GLU A 83 3.25 8.13 8.94
C GLU A 83 4.30 7.88 10.05
N TYR A 84 3.96 7.02 11.01
CA TYR A 84 4.94 6.56 12.00
C TYR A 84 5.92 5.61 11.32
N THR A 85 7.17 5.58 11.77
CA THR A 85 8.11 4.55 11.31
C THR A 85 7.73 3.20 11.90
N ILE A 86 7.75 2.17 11.06
CA ILE A 86 7.45 0.79 11.52
C ILE A 86 8.74 -0.02 11.76
N GLY A 87 9.89 0.65 11.77
CA GLY A 87 11.18 0.09 12.13
C GLY A 87 11.60 -1.06 11.22
N VAL A 88 12.05 -2.17 11.82
CA VAL A 88 12.55 -3.35 11.08
C VAL A 88 11.51 -4.03 10.19
N TRP A 89 10.24 -3.64 10.28
CA TRP A 89 9.16 -4.17 9.42
C TRP A 89 8.91 -3.33 8.16
N GLU A 90 9.68 -2.27 7.96
CA GLU A 90 9.49 -1.38 6.80
C GLU A 90 9.66 -2.15 5.49
N GLY A 91 8.67 -2.06 4.62
CA GLY A 91 8.65 -2.73 3.33
C GLY A 91 8.35 -4.25 3.36
N LEU A 92 8.28 -4.89 4.54
CA LEU A 92 8.00 -6.32 4.63
C LEU A 92 6.52 -6.65 4.34
N SER A 93 6.27 -7.82 3.76
CA SER A 93 4.90 -8.33 3.63
C SER A 93 4.33 -8.71 4.99
N ILE A 94 3.01 -8.62 5.15
CA ILE A 94 2.32 -8.99 6.39
C ILE A 94 2.56 -10.46 6.73
N GLY A 95 2.55 -11.35 5.72
CA GLY A 95 2.82 -12.77 5.93
C GLY A 95 4.25 -13.04 6.38
N TYR A 96 5.24 -12.40 5.76
CA TYR A 96 6.64 -12.52 6.21
C TYR A 96 6.77 -12.05 7.67
N THR A 97 6.22 -10.88 7.99
CA THR A 97 6.28 -10.34 9.35
C THR A 97 5.67 -11.28 10.37
N ALA A 98 4.50 -11.84 10.08
CA ALA A 98 3.79 -12.75 10.96
C ALA A 98 4.53 -14.07 11.20
N ASN A 99 5.22 -14.60 10.18
CA ASN A 99 5.92 -15.88 10.27
C ASN A 99 7.34 -15.74 10.83
N HIS A 100 8.01 -14.60 10.63
CA HIS A 100 9.41 -14.41 11.05
C HIS A 100 9.56 -13.64 12.38
N PHE A 101 8.52 -12.94 12.82
CA PHE A 101 8.49 -12.19 14.09
C PHE A 101 7.21 -12.51 14.90
N PRO A 102 6.88 -13.79 15.17
CA PRO A 102 5.56 -14.18 15.69
C PRO A 102 5.19 -13.48 17.00
N ASP A 103 6.09 -13.39 17.97
CA ASP A 103 5.82 -12.76 19.27
C ASP A 103 5.57 -11.25 19.15
N LEU A 104 6.39 -10.56 18.33
CA LEU A 104 6.21 -9.13 18.05
C LEU A 104 4.91 -8.89 17.27
N TYR A 105 4.59 -9.81 16.37
CA TYR A 105 3.39 -9.72 15.55
C TYR A 105 2.12 -9.95 16.37
N GLU A 106 2.12 -10.89 17.31
CA GLU A 106 1.01 -11.09 18.23
C GLU A 106 0.79 -9.85 19.09
N THR A 107 1.85 -9.27 19.68
CA THR A 107 1.77 -8.01 20.42
C THR A 107 1.20 -6.88 19.54
N TRP A 108 1.63 -6.79 18.29
CA TRP A 108 1.11 -5.79 17.35
C TRP A 108 -0.37 -6.02 17.00
N LEU A 109 -0.86 -7.25 16.98
CA LEU A 109 -2.28 -7.56 16.75
C LEU A 109 -3.16 -7.21 17.93
N THR A 110 -2.68 -7.48 19.17
CA THR A 110 -3.46 -7.38 20.41
C THR A 110 -3.31 -6.02 21.08
N GLU A 111 -2.09 -5.47 21.08
CA GLU A 111 -1.72 -4.23 21.75
C GLU A 111 -0.97 -3.27 20.82
N LEU A 112 -1.53 -2.99 19.64
CA LEU A 112 -0.91 -2.17 18.60
C LEU A 112 -0.28 -0.86 19.15
N TYR A 113 -0.95 -0.21 20.08
CA TYR A 113 -0.50 1.05 20.70
C TYR A 113 0.72 0.88 21.63
N ASN A 114 1.06 -0.35 22.03
CA ASN A 114 2.17 -0.71 22.91
C ASN A 114 3.18 -1.65 22.21
N HIS A 115 3.22 -1.63 20.87
CA HIS A 115 4.13 -2.48 20.11
C HIS A 115 5.60 -2.30 20.55
N LYS A 116 6.39 -3.35 20.36
CA LYS A 116 7.82 -3.38 20.71
C LYS A 116 8.70 -3.58 19.47
N ILE A 117 8.21 -3.18 18.30
CA ILE A 117 8.92 -3.34 17.03
C ILE A 117 10.22 -2.50 17.08
N PRO A 118 11.40 -3.11 16.89
CA PRO A 118 12.67 -2.38 16.95
C PRO A 118 12.73 -1.27 15.87
N GLY A 119 13.08 -0.06 16.31
CA GLY A 119 13.19 1.11 15.43
C GLY A 119 11.86 1.75 15.04
N ALA A 120 10.71 1.24 15.52
CA ALA A 120 9.43 1.88 15.27
C ALA A 120 9.14 3.03 16.26
N ASP A 121 8.41 4.04 15.78
CA ASP A 121 8.03 5.18 16.61
C ASP A 121 6.96 4.77 17.65
N PRO A 122 7.09 5.19 18.91
CA PRO A 122 6.05 4.98 19.91
C PRO A 122 4.79 5.79 19.59
N PHE A 123 3.61 5.19 19.70
CA PHE A 123 2.33 5.86 19.41
C PHE A 123 2.08 7.14 20.20
N PRO A 124 2.45 7.28 21.50
CA PRO A 124 2.35 8.55 22.21
C PRO A 124 3.11 9.69 21.52
N LEU A 125 4.30 9.41 20.98
CA LEU A 125 5.09 10.41 20.23
C LEU A 125 4.37 10.82 18.94
N ILE A 126 3.75 9.87 18.25
CA ILE A 126 3.00 10.15 17.03
C ILE A 126 1.74 10.97 17.33
N ALA A 127 1.06 10.70 18.45
CA ALA A 127 -0.09 11.49 18.88
C ALA A 127 0.31 12.97 19.11
N GLU A 128 1.42 13.23 19.79
CA GLU A 128 1.95 14.58 20.00
C GLU A 128 2.34 15.24 18.68
N ARG A 129 3.04 14.52 17.80
CA ARG A 129 3.47 15.03 16.49
C ARG A 129 2.29 15.42 15.62
N GLY A 130 1.28 14.53 15.51
CA GLY A 130 0.08 14.76 14.71
C GLY A 130 -0.78 15.91 15.27
N TYR A 131 -0.94 15.98 16.60
CA TYR A 131 -1.62 17.08 17.26
C TYR A 131 -0.93 18.43 16.99
N LEU A 132 0.39 18.48 17.13
CA LEU A 132 1.19 19.67 16.83
C LEU A 132 1.08 20.08 15.36
N ALA A 133 1.04 19.13 14.44
CA ALA A 133 0.85 19.42 13.01
C ALA A 133 -0.47 20.17 12.78
N ILE A 134 -1.56 19.70 13.37
CA ILE A 134 -2.89 20.32 13.25
C ILE A 134 -2.88 21.73 13.83
N GLN A 135 -2.30 21.93 15.03
CA GLN A 135 -2.21 23.25 15.64
C GLN A 135 -1.41 24.26 14.79
N ARG A 136 -0.26 23.82 14.22
CA ARG A 136 0.55 24.69 13.35
C ARG A 136 -0.19 25.07 12.07
N ILE A 137 -0.83 24.09 11.43
CA ILE A 137 -1.64 24.35 10.22
C ILE A 137 -2.78 25.33 10.53
N ALA A 138 -3.45 25.19 11.67
CA ALA A 138 -4.51 26.13 12.10
C ALA A 138 -3.96 27.54 12.32
N ALA A 139 -2.81 27.67 12.99
CA ALA A 139 -2.17 28.95 13.27
C ALA A 139 -1.70 29.67 11.98
N GLU A 140 -1.29 28.91 10.97
CA GLU A 140 -0.91 29.44 9.65
C GLU A 140 -2.12 29.90 8.82
N ASN A 141 -3.35 29.48 9.17
CA ASN A 141 -4.56 29.70 8.37
C ASN A 141 -5.75 30.19 9.23
N PRO A 142 -5.64 31.30 9.96
CA PRO A 142 -6.68 31.76 10.86
C PRO A 142 -7.99 32.06 10.12
N GLY A 143 -9.09 31.38 10.50
CA GLY A 143 -10.41 31.49 9.87
C GLY A 143 -10.51 30.82 8.49
N GLY A 144 -9.47 30.15 8.03
CA GLY A 144 -9.42 29.47 6.73
C GLY A 144 -10.07 28.08 6.74
N THR A 145 -10.21 27.53 5.55
CA THR A 145 -10.60 26.13 5.31
C THR A 145 -9.48 25.39 4.64
N VAL A 146 -8.93 24.39 5.31
CA VAL A 146 -7.70 23.69 4.92
C VAL A 146 -7.99 22.22 4.67
N VAL A 147 -7.33 21.65 3.67
CA VAL A 147 -7.23 20.19 3.48
C VAL A 147 -5.80 19.74 3.75
N ALA A 148 -5.61 18.72 4.59
CA ALA A 148 -4.32 18.18 4.94
C ALA A 148 -4.28 16.66 4.76
N VAL A 149 -3.50 16.19 3.79
CA VAL A 149 -3.36 14.74 3.50
C VAL A 149 -2.28 14.14 4.38
N THR A 150 -2.64 13.07 5.07
CA THR A 150 -1.80 12.34 6.03
C THR A 150 -2.06 10.84 5.96
N HIS A 151 -1.76 10.12 7.03
CA HIS A 151 -1.81 8.67 7.10
C HIS A 151 -2.72 8.21 8.24
N SER A 152 -3.13 6.93 8.16
CA SER A 152 -4.13 6.37 9.07
C SER A 152 -3.65 6.34 10.51
N CYS A 153 -2.43 5.85 10.76
CA CYS A 153 -1.94 5.72 12.14
C CYS A 153 -1.66 7.10 12.75
N THR A 154 -1.00 7.99 12.03
CA THR A 154 -0.73 9.35 12.50
C THR A 154 -2.01 10.11 12.85
N LEU A 155 -3.03 10.04 11.99
CA LEU A 155 -4.32 10.68 12.27
C LEU A 155 -5.03 10.05 13.48
N THR A 156 -5.09 8.71 13.54
CA THR A 156 -5.76 8.01 14.64
C THR A 156 -5.07 8.26 15.98
N CYS A 157 -3.74 8.29 16.03
CA CYS A 157 -3.00 8.68 17.22
C CYS A 157 -3.30 10.12 17.65
N ALA A 158 -3.30 11.08 16.71
CA ALA A 158 -3.65 12.47 17.02
C ALA A 158 -5.09 12.61 17.54
N LEU A 159 -6.02 11.82 17.00
CA LEU A 159 -7.41 11.81 17.43
C LEU A 159 -7.58 11.34 18.89
N THR A 160 -6.76 10.38 19.38
CA THR A 160 -6.83 10.01 20.81
C THR A 160 -6.57 11.21 21.71
N LYS A 161 -5.58 12.04 21.36
CA LYS A 161 -5.26 13.27 22.11
C LYS A 161 -6.34 14.34 21.96
N ILE A 162 -6.87 14.57 20.75
CA ILE A 162 -7.97 15.53 20.49
C ILE A 162 -9.20 15.15 21.31
N LEU A 163 -9.52 13.87 21.42
CA LEU A 163 -10.66 13.35 22.16
C LEU A 163 -10.42 13.26 23.69
N GLY A 164 -9.24 13.66 24.18
CA GLY A 164 -8.89 13.54 25.59
C GLY A 164 -8.81 12.08 26.10
N GLN A 165 -8.53 11.13 25.21
CA GLN A 165 -8.51 9.72 25.50
C GLN A 165 -7.08 9.18 25.62
N PRO A 166 -6.84 8.11 26.39
CA PRO A 166 -5.54 7.46 26.43
C PRO A 166 -5.20 6.84 25.08
N ILE A 167 -3.91 6.62 24.81
CA ILE A 167 -3.45 6.07 23.53
C ILE A 167 -4.04 4.68 23.21
N SER A 168 -4.41 3.90 24.24
CA SER A 168 -5.11 2.63 24.08
C SER A 168 -6.48 2.74 23.39
N TYR A 169 -7.08 3.92 23.43
CA TYR A 169 -8.34 4.21 22.72
C TYR A 169 -8.18 4.17 21.19
N TYR A 170 -6.95 4.15 20.69
CA TYR A 170 -6.63 4.01 19.26
C TYR A 170 -7.43 2.89 18.58
N THR A 171 -7.54 1.73 19.23
CA THR A 171 -8.26 0.56 18.68
C THR A 171 -9.77 0.72 18.65
N SER A 172 -10.31 1.67 19.40
CA SER A 172 -11.74 2.01 19.44
C SER A 172 -12.16 2.99 18.34
N ILE A 173 -11.21 3.70 17.73
CA ILE A 173 -11.49 4.61 16.62
C ILE A 173 -11.62 3.78 15.34
N LYS A 174 -12.83 3.74 14.77
CA LYS A 174 -13.07 3.06 13.49
C LYS A 174 -12.20 3.69 12.40
N SER A 175 -11.34 2.90 11.79
CA SER A 175 -10.54 3.36 10.64
C SER A 175 -11.42 3.54 9.41
N GLY A 176 -11.30 4.67 8.72
CA GLY A 176 -11.89 4.88 7.40
C GLY A 176 -11.11 4.23 6.29
N ASP A 177 -11.69 4.20 5.09
CA ASP A 177 -11.02 3.74 3.88
C ASP A 177 -9.91 4.72 3.43
N ASN A 178 -9.18 4.38 2.39
CA ASN A 178 -8.30 5.35 1.73
C ASN A 178 -9.12 6.55 1.27
N THR A 179 -8.59 7.76 1.39
CA THR A 179 -9.24 9.05 1.19
C THR A 179 -10.37 9.41 2.18
N ALA A 180 -10.61 8.61 3.22
CA ALA A 180 -11.53 9.00 4.29
C ALA A 180 -11.14 10.36 4.89
N VAL A 181 -12.15 11.14 5.24
CA VAL A 181 -12.04 12.54 5.69
C VAL A 181 -12.47 12.68 7.14
N THR A 182 -11.63 13.32 7.94
CA THR A 182 -11.96 13.77 9.30
C THR A 182 -12.03 15.29 9.32
N LYS A 183 -13.14 15.84 9.74
CA LYS A 183 -13.31 17.30 9.88
C LYS A 183 -13.03 17.74 11.31
N LEU A 184 -12.12 18.69 11.44
CA LEU A 184 -11.75 19.34 12.68
C LEU A 184 -12.05 20.83 12.62
N GLU A 185 -12.41 21.40 13.75
CA GLU A 185 -12.48 22.85 13.96
C GLU A 185 -11.48 23.25 15.04
N VAL A 186 -10.70 24.28 14.79
CA VAL A 186 -9.70 24.80 15.72
C VAL A 186 -10.08 26.23 16.06
N ASP A 187 -10.28 26.52 17.36
CA ASP A 187 -10.60 27.86 17.84
C ASP A 187 -9.36 28.78 17.96
N GLU A 188 -9.56 30.03 18.28
CA GLU A 188 -8.49 31.02 18.46
C GLU A 188 -7.53 30.70 19.63
N LYS A 189 -7.95 29.85 20.55
CA LYS A 189 -7.13 29.40 21.69
C LYS A 189 -6.34 28.14 21.36
N GLY A 190 -6.53 27.56 20.14
CA GLY A 190 -5.91 26.32 19.71
C GLY A 190 -6.60 25.05 20.21
N ASN A 191 -7.81 25.14 20.77
CA ASN A 191 -8.61 23.96 21.09
C ASN A 191 -9.14 23.33 19.81
N ILE A 192 -9.01 22.01 19.70
CA ILE A 192 -9.39 21.23 18.52
C ILE A 192 -10.64 20.42 18.85
N GLU A 193 -11.67 20.55 18.02
CA GLU A 193 -12.92 19.78 18.09
C GLU A 193 -13.05 18.88 16.86
N ALA A 194 -13.30 17.59 17.05
CA ALA A 194 -13.61 16.67 15.96
C ALA A 194 -15.10 16.69 15.66
N ILE A 195 -15.46 17.17 14.46
CA ILE A 195 -16.87 17.29 14.03
C ILE A 195 -17.38 15.96 13.49
N TYR A 196 -16.58 15.28 12.67
CA TYR A 196 -16.77 13.90 12.25
C TYR A 196 -15.43 13.24 11.96
N ILE A 197 -15.37 11.92 12.07
CA ILE A 197 -14.15 11.14 11.98
C ILE A 197 -14.28 10.09 10.87
N ASN A 198 -13.28 10.03 9.98
CA ASN A 198 -13.09 8.98 9.00
C ASN A 198 -14.31 8.73 8.09
N ASP A 199 -14.97 9.79 7.62
CA ASP A 199 -16.08 9.72 6.67
C ASP A 199 -15.56 9.40 5.26
N ASP A 200 -15.95 8.25 4.74
CA ASP A 200 -15.62 7.73 3.40
C ASP A 200 -16.85 7.64 2.48
N SER A 201 -17.96 8.27 2.85
CA SER A 201 -19.23 8.23 2.12
C SER A 201 -19.19 8.77 0.69
N HIS A 202 -18.15 9.51 0.32
CA HIS A 202 -17.92 9.97 -1.06
C HIS A 202 -17.44 8.87 -2.01
N LEU A 203 -16.95 7.75 -1.46
CA LEU A 203 -16.43 6.66 -2.28
C LEU A 203 -17.56 5.75 -2.78
N PRO A 204 -17.65 5.52 -4.09
CA PRO A 204 -18.52 4.48 -4.64
C PRO A 204 -18.02 3.08 -4.22
N GLU A 205 -18.90 2.10 -4.20
CA GLU A 205 -18.64 0.75 -3.68
C GLU A 205 -17.37 0.09 -4.28
N HIS A 206 -17.14 0.27 -5.58
CA HIS A 206 -15.96 -0.33 -6.25
C HIS A 206 -14.62 0.26 -5.81
N LEU A 207 -14.63 1.46 -5.21
CA LEU A 207 -13.45 2.13 -4.63
C LEU A 207 -13.26 1.86 -3.15
N LEU A 208 -14.21 1.22 -2.48
CA LEU A 208 -14.05 0.79 -1.10
C LEU A 208 -13.06 -0.38 -0.99
N ARG A 209 -12.40 -0.46 0.16
CA ARG A 209 -11.47 -1.56 0.43
C ARG A 209 -12.23 -2.85 0.69
N LYS A 210 -11.97 -3.87 -0.13
CA LYS A 210 -12.43 -5.22 0.14
C LYS A 210 -11.42 -5.92 1.06
N ASN A 211 -11.80 -6.19 2.30
CA ASN A 211 -10.98 -6.96 3.24
C ASN A 211 -11.20 -8.46 3.00
N TYR A 212 -10.53 -9.01 2.00
CA TYR A 212 -10.63 -10.45 1.73
C TYR A 212 -9.82 -11.29 2.72
N THR A 213 -8.69 -10.76 3.19
CA THR A 213 -7.79 -11.44 4.11
C THR A 213 -7.68 -10.62 5.40
N GLY A 214 -7.82 -11.27 6.56
CA GLY A 214 -7.57 -10.65 7.86
C GLY A 214 -6.10 -10.26 8.06
N ARG A 215 -5.71 -10.01 9.32
CA ARG A 215 -4.32 -9.76 9.69
C ARG A 215 -3.61 -11.02 10.21
N SER A 216 -4.29 -12.16 10.30
CA SER A 216 -3.69 -13.43 10.76
C SER A 216 -2.58 -13.91 9.83
N ALA A 217 -1.56 -14.55 10.37
CA ALA A 217 -0.56 -15.28 9.59
C ALA A 217 -1.20 -16.33 8.67
N ALA A 218 -2.25 -17.00 9.15
CA ALA A 218 -2.99 -18.01 8.37
C ALA A 218 -3.72 -17.46 7.13
N THR A 219 -3.80 -16.16 6.97
CA THR A 219 -4.51 -15.51 5.86
C THR A 219 -3.62 -14.61 5.00
N ASN A 220 -2.30 -14.71 5.15
CA ASN A 220 -1.34 -13.94 4.37
C ASN A 220 -0.19 -14.84 3.94
N PHE A 221 0.28 -14.67 2.71
CA PHE A 221 1.36 -15.48 2.16
C PHE A 221 2.69 -15.23 2.85
N ASP A 222 3.39 -16.31 3.20
CA ASP A 222 4.84 -16.32 3.36
C ASP A 222 5.49 -16.64 1.99
N PHE A 223 6.61 -16.03 1.71
CA PHE A 223 7.32 -16.15 0.43
C PHE A 223 8.71 -16.74 0.65
N ARG A 224 9.04 -17.78 -0.10
CA ARG A 224 10.33 -18.45 -0.04
C ARG A 224 10.91 -18.61 -1.42
N SER A 225 12.22 -18.40 -1.53
CA SER A 225 12.95 -18.80 -2.75
C SER A 225 12.83 -20.31 -2.95
N ILE A 226 12.66 -20.77 -4.18
CA ILE A 226 12.66 -22.21 -4.50
C ILE A 226 13.98 -22.87 -4.08
N ASN A 227 15.07 -22.11 -4.00
CA ASN A 227 16.38 -22.58 -3.58
C ASN A 227 16.52 -22.78 -2.06
N ASP A 228 15.55 -22.30 -1.27
CA ASP A 228 15.57 -22.36 0.19
C ASP A 228 14.78 -23.58 0.71
N GLY A 229 15.08 -24.79 0.21
CA GLY A 229 14.45 -26.03 0.65
C GLY A 229 12.99 -26.18 0.22
N GLN A 230 12.55 -25.50 -0.86
CA GLN A 230 11.17 -25.49 -1.34
C GLN A 230 10.88 -26.49 -2.46
N ALA A 231 11.71 -27.50 -2.67
CA ALA A 231 11.57 -28.43 -3.79
C ALA A 231 10.22 -29.19 -3.79
N GLU A 232 9.74 -29.62 -2.62
CA GLU A 232 8.45 -30.30 -2.46
C GLU A 232 7.28 -29.36 -2.77
N ASN A 233 7.30 -28.13 -2.21
CA ASN A 233 6.28 -27.12 -2.46
C ASN A 233 6.26 -26.70 -3.93
N PHE A 234 7.43 -26.59 -4.57
CA PHE A 234 7.54 -26.31 -6.00
C PHE A 234 6.93 -27.44 -6.84
N ALA A 235 7.23 -28.70 -6.51
CA ALA A 235 6.69 -29.85 -7.22
C ALA A 235 5.15 -29.89 -7.13
N GLU A 236 4.60 -29.70 -5.93
CA GLU A 236 3.13 -29.67 -5.71
C GLU A 236 2.43 -28.54 -6.50
N ILE A 237 3.00 -27.32 -6.49
CA ILE A 237 2.47 -26.21 -7.25
C ILE A 237 2.57 -26.44 -8.75
N SER A 238 3.69 -27.00 -9.22
CA SER A 238 3.89 -27.35 -10.64
C SER A 238 2.87 -28.34 -11.14
N GLU A 239 2.58 -29.40 -10.36
CA GLU A 239 1.53 -30.36 -10.68
C GLU A 239 0.16 -29.69 -10.83
N LYS A 240 -0.21 -28.80 -9.88
CA LYS A 240 -1.49 -28.06 -9.93
C LYS A 240 -1.56 -27.17 -11.18
N MET A 241 -0.47 -26.46 -11.52
CA MET A 241 -0.40 -25.61 -12.72
C MET A 241 -0.53 -26.42 -14.01
N CYS A 242 0.17 -27.54 -14.13
CA CYS A 242 0.10 -28.41 -15.31
C CYS A 242 -1.31 -29.03 -15.47
N LYS A 243 -1.96 -29.37 -14.36
CA LYS A 243 -3.32 -29.91 -14.39
C LYS A 243 -4.36 -28.86 -14.80
N GLU A 244 -4.22 -27.63 -14.32
CA GLU A 244 -5.19 -26.57 -14.59
C GLU A 244 -4.98 -25.93 -15.97
N PHE A 245 -3.73 -25.75 -16.39
CA PHE A 245 -3.35 -25.07 -17.64
C PHE A 245 -2.41 -25.94 -18.51
N PRO A 246 -2.85 -27.13 -18.94
CA PRO A 246 -1.98 -28.09 -19.64
C PRO A 246 -1.46 -27.59 -21.00
N ALA A 247 -2.14 -26.59 -21.57
CA ALA A 247 -1.66 -25.95 -22.81
C ALA A 247 -0.53 -24.94 -22.61
N LEU A 248 -0.36 -24.43 -21.39
CA LEU A 248 0.62 -23.39 -21.05
C LEU A 248 1.81 -23.94 -20.26
N TYR A 249 1.56 -24.92 -19.37
CA TYR A 249 2.56 -25.41 -18.44
C TYR A 249 2.75 -26.94 -18.56
N THR A 250 4.02 -27.33 -18.63
CA THR A 250 4.48 -28.70 -18.45
C THR A 250 5.56 -28.71 -17.38
N GLU A 251 5.79 -29.82 -16.70
CA GLU A 251 6.87 -29.92 -15.71
C GLU A 251 8.22 -29.50 -16.30
N GLU A 252 8.51 -29.90 -17.55
CA GLU A 252 9.74 -29.55 -18.22
C GLU A 252 9.89 -28.05 -18.43
N ASN A 253 8.84 -27.33 -18.91
CA ASN A 253 8.95 -25.89 -19.15
C ASN A 253 8.99 -25.11 -17.86
N LEU A 254 8.31 -25.53 -16.78
CA LEU A 254 8.40 -24.90 -15.46
C LEU A 254 9.80 -25.09 -14.85
N GLN A 255 10.37 -26.29 -14.93
CA GLN A 255 11.75 -26.52 -14.48
C GLN A 255 12.76 -25.67 -15.25
N LYS A 256 12.63 -25.59 -16.57
CA LYS A 256 13.49 -24.71 -17.39
C LYS A 256 13.33 -23.23 -17.02
N ALA A 257 12.10 -22.77 -16.86
CA ALA A 257 11.83 -21.39 -16.45
C ALA A 257 12.49 -21.06 -15.11
N THR A 258 12.37 -21.93 -14.11
CA THR A 258 12.98 -21.70 -12.79
C THR A 258 14.50 -21.82 -12.79
N GLN A 259 15.10 -22.68 -13.64
CA GLN A 259 16.55 -22.80 -13.78
C GLN A 259 17.18 -21.58 -14.48
N ASN A 260 16.45 -20.97 -15.40
CA ASN A 260 16.89 -19.79 -16.16
C ASN A 260 16.44 -18.46 -15.53
N ALA A 261 15.59 -18.50 -14.48
CA ALA A 261 15.10 -17.31 -13.82
C ALA A 261 16.13 -16.73 -12.85
N ASP A 262 16.19 -15.40 -12.79
CA ASP A 262 16.94 -14.72 -11.75
C ASP A 262 16.31 -14.92 -10.37
N ILE A 263 14.98 -15.03 -10.34
CA ILE A 263 14.20 -15.22 -9.12
C ILE A 263 13.01 -16.14 -9.39
N ALA A 264 12.86 -17.14 -8.53
CA ALA A 264 11.64 -17.93 -8.45
C ALA A 264 11.23 -18.10 -6.98
N ILE A 265 9.98 -17.81 -6.67
CA ILE A 265 9.45 -17.86 -5.31
C ILE A 265 8.17 -18.68 -5.25
N VAL A 266 8.03 -19.46 -4.18
CA VAL A 266 6.79 -20.12 -3.80
C VAL A 266 6.11 -19.30 -2.71
N ALA A 267 4.81 -19.09 -2.87
CA ALA A 267 3.93 -18.51 -1.86
C ALA A 267 3.21 -19.61 -1.09
N THR A 268 3.28 -19.57 0.25
CA THR A 268 2.69 -20.59 1.11
C THR A 268 1.72 -19.97 2.11
N LEU A 269 0.69 -20.73 2.47
CA LEU A 269 -0.01 -20.62 3.74
C LEU A 269 0.56 -21.67 4.70
N PRO A 270 0.25 -21.64 6.00
CA PRO A 270 0.86 -22.55 6.98
C PRO A 270 0.69 -24.05 6.66
N ASP A 271 -0.34 -24.41 5.92
CA ASP A 271 -0.74 -25.78 5.64
C ASP A 271 -0.39 -26.27 4.22
N ARG A 272 -0.05 -25.34 3.29
CA ARG A 272 0.15 -25.73 1.87
C ARG A 272 0.84 -24.67 1.02
N PRO A 273 1.46 -25.08 -0.11
CA PRO A 273 1.86 -24.14 -1.15
C PRO A 273 0.62 -23.67 -1.94
N CYS A 274 0.61 -22.38 -2.28
CA CYS A 274 -0.55 -21.70 -2.83
C CYS A 274 -0.27 -20.89 -4.09
N GLY A 275 0.99 -20.61 -4.40
CA GLY A 275 1.34 -19.80 -5.55
C GLY A 275 2.80 -19.93 -5.98
N LEU A 276 3.06 -19.52 -7.21
CA LEU A 276 4.40 -19.47 -7.81
C LEU A 276 4.55 -18.15 -8.58
N ALA A 277 5.68 -17.48 -8.39
CA ALA A 277 6.11 -16.43 -9.30
C ALA A 277 7.52 -16.71 -9.80
N VAL A 278 7.71 -16.54 -11.10
CA VAL A 278 9.02 -16.68 -11.78
C VAL A 278 9.28 -15.36 -12.49
N MET A 279 10.45 -14.79 -12.29
CA MET A 279 10.81 -13.50 -12.85
C MET A 279 12.31 -13.41 -13.15
N GLY A 280 12.67 -12.54 -14.09
CA GLY A 280 14.04 -12.36 -14.50
C GLY A 280 14.31 -11.03 -15.20
N LYS A 281 15.55 -10.87 -15.62
CA LYS A 281 16.03 -9.77 -16.45
C LYS A 281 16.57 -10.34 -17.77
N PRO A 282 15.69 -10.74 -18.70
CA PRO A 282 16.13 -11.34 -19.95
C PRO A 282 16.90 -10.32 -20.82
N ASP A 283 17.93 -10.78 -21.51
CA ASP A 283 18.87 -9.95 -22.31
C ASP A 283 18.18 -9.12 -23.40
N PHE A 284 17.00 -9.52 -23.84
CA PHE A 284 16.24 -8.77 -24.85
C PHE A 284 15.54 -7.52 -24.30
N LEU A 285 15.55 -7.32 -22.97
CA LEU A 285 14.99 -6.14 -22.33
C LEU A 285 16.06 -5.12 -21.94
N PRO A 286 15.69 -3.81 -21.83
CA PRO A 286 16.60 -2.84 -21.23
C PRO A 286 17.01 -3.22 -19.80
N ALA A 287 18.22 -2.84 -19.41
CA ALA A 287 18.82 -3.26 -18.13
C ALA A 287 18.00 -2.86 -16.88
N ASP A 288 17.14 -1.86 -16.99
CA ASP A 288 16.25 -1.37 -15.91
C ASP A 288 14.83 -1.97 -15.97
N HIS A 289 14.61 -2.98 -16.81
CA HIS A 289 13.32 -3.70 -16.92
C HIS A 289 13.46 -5.12 -16.36
N GLY A 290 12.46 -5.54 -15.58
CA GLY A 290 12.28 -6.93 -15.15
C GLY A 290 11.01 -7.51 -15.77
N LEU A 291 11.01 -8.81 -16.03
CA LEU A 291 9.87 -9.55 -16.56
C LEU A 291 9.34 -10.52 -15.50
N VAL A 292 8.06 -10.47 -15.22
CA VAL A 292 7.34 -11.54 -14.50
C VAL A 292 6.83 -12.50 -15.57
N GLU A 293 7.47 -13.66 -15.66
CA GLU A 293 7.17 -14.69 -16.66
C GLU A 293 6.00 -15.57 -16.25
N THR A 294 5.90 -15.83 -14.94
CA THR A 294 4.86 -16.66 -14.36
C THR A 294 4.32 -16.01 -13.10
N LEU A 295 3.01 -15.95 -12.99
CA LEU A 295 2.30 -15.58 -11.76
C LEU A 295 1.08 -16.50 -11.62
N PHE A 296 1.14 -17.41 -10.67
CA PHE A 296 0.09 -18.38 -10.43
C PHE A 296 -0.36 -18.37 -8.97
N VAL A 297 -1.65 -18.42 -8.75
CA VAL A 297 -2.29 -18.63 -7.43
C VAL A 297 -3.38 -19.68 -7.59
N VAL A 298 -3.45 -20.64 -6.67
CA VAL A 298 -4.46 -21.71 -6.66
C VAL A 298 -5.88 -21.13 -6.71
N GLU A 299 -6.79 -21.86 -7.38
CA GLU A 299 -8.12 -21.40 -7.75
C GLU A 299 -8.93 -20.87 -6.56
N ASP A 300 -8.92 -21.59 -5.44
CA ASP A 300 -9.71 -21.25 -4.24
C ASP A 300 -9.27 -19.96 -3.53
N LEU A 301 -8.09 -19.42 -3.87
CA LEU A 301 -7.56 -18.17 -3.33
C LEU A 301 -7.65 -16.97 -4.30
N ARG A 302 -8.06 -17.19 -5.55
CA ARG A 302 -8.24 -16.10 -6.52
C ARG A 302 -9.35 -15.15 -6.11
N TYR A 303 -9.28 -13.91 -6.59
CA TYR A 303 -10.25 -12.83 -6.27
C TYR A 303 -10.30 -12.41 -4.79
N LYS A 304 -9.40 -12.93 -3.94
CA LYS A 304 -9.35 -12.69 -2.50
C LYS A 304 -8.13 -11.85 -2.07
N GLY A 305 -7.44 -11.22 -3.02
CA GLY A 305 -6.27 -10.36 -2.76
C GLY A 305 -4.94 -11.11 -2.63
N TYR A 306 -4.90 -12.42 -2.90
CA TYR A 306 -3.67 -13.21 -2.83
C TYR A 306 -2.78 -13.03 -4.07
N CYS A 307 -3.39 -12.81 -5.24
CA CYS A 307 -2.62 -12.46 -6.44
C CYS A 307 -1.84 -11.16 -6.24
N GLU A 308 -2.46 -10.16 -5.61
CA GLU A 308 -1.83 -8.88 -5.28
C GLU A 308 -0.69 -9.05 -4.27
N GLN A 309 -0.81 -9.94 -3.30
CA GLN A 309 0.27 -10.23 -2.36
C GLN A 309 1.50 -10.80 -3.08
N LEU A 310 1.31 -11.84 -3.90
CA LEU A 310 2.38 -12.46 -4.67
C LEU A 310 3.00 -11.47 -5.68
N PHE A 311 2.15 -10.67 -6.32
CA PHE A 311 2.62 -9.64 -7.25
C PHE A 311 3.43 -8.55 -6.56
N GLY A 312 3.03 -8.14 -5.35
CA GLY A 312 3.78 -7.17 -4.54
C GLY A 312 5.17 -7.68 -4.14
N GLU A 313 5.31 -8.99 -3.90
CA GLU A 313 6.61 -9.59 -3.66
C GLU A 313 7.48 -9.57 -4.94
N ALA A 314 6.88 -9.86 -6.09
CA ALA A 314 7.58 -9.76 -7.39
C ALA A 314 8.06 -8.33 -7.67
N ILE A 315 7.23 -7.31 -7.41
CA ILE A 315 7.61 -5.91 -7.53
C ILE A 315 8.83 -5.58 -6.66
N ASP A 316 8.81 -5.98 -5.40
CA ASP A 316 9.87 -5.67 -4.43
C ASP A 316 11.19 -6.33 -4.83
N LEU A 317 11.15 -7.61 -5.19
CA LEU A 317 12.33 -8.36 -5.61
C LEU A 317 12.97 -7.80 -6.88
N LEU A 318 12.19 -7.39 -7.88
CA LEU A 318 12.70 -6.74 -9.08
C LEU A 318 13.26 -5.34 -8.78
N ARG A 319 12.60 -4.58 -7.90
CA ARG A 319 13.07 -3.26 -7.46
C ARG A 319 14.43 -3.37 -6.75
N ARG A 320 14.61 -4.34 -5.85
CA ARG A 320 15.89 -4.63 -5.17
C ARG A 320 17.01 -5.01 -6.15
N ARG A 321 16.68 -5.52 -7.34
CA ARG A 321 17.61 -5.80 -8.42
C ARG A 321 17.85 -4.61 -9.36
N GLY A 322 17.39 -3.43 -9.00
CA GLY A 322 17.60 -2.19 -9.73
C GLY A 322 16.66 -1.99 -10.93
N CYS A 323 15.58 -2.78 -11.03
CA CYS A 323 14.59 -2.56 -12.07
C CYS A 323 13.76 -1.31 -11.75
N ARG A 324 13.55 -0.46 -12.75
CA ARG A 324 12.65 0.71 -12.70
C ARG A 324 11.27 0.38 -13.27
N TYR A 325 11.21 -0.61 -14.13
CA TYR A 325 9.99 -1.08 -14.79
C TYR A 325 9.82 -2.58 -14.57
N LEU A 326 8.57 -2.97 -14.42
CA LEU A 326 8.14 -4.35 -14.42
C LEU A 326 7.29 -4.59 -15.67
N MET A 327 7.59 -5.67 -16.38
CA MET A 327 6.83 -6.14 -17.54
C MET A 327 6.11 -7.44 -17.22
N VAL A 328 4.97 -7.62 -17.85
CA VAL A 328 4.19 -8.86 -17.86
C VAL A 328 3.72 -9.15 -19.27
N GLU A 329 3.53 -10.41 -19.61
CA GLU A 329 2.80 -10.77 -20.81
C GLU A 329 1.30 -10.47 -20.63
N LYS A 330 0.63 -10.01 -21.68
CA LYS A 330 -0.83 -9.86 -21.67
C LYS A 330 -1.47 -11.22 -21.40
N SER A 331 -2.42 -11.25 -20.49
CA SER A 331 -3.12 -12.47 -20.12
C SER A 331 -4.63 -12.30 -20.31
N ASP A 332 -5.27 -13.34 -20.82
CA ASP A 332 -6.74 -13.42 -20.90
C ASP A 332 -7.38 -14.06 -19.66
N GLU A 333 -6.55 -14.56 -18.73
CA GLU A 333 -7.02 -15.13 -17.46
C GLU A 333 -7.71 -14.04 -16.61
N PRO A 334 -9.00 -14.21 -16.27
CA PRO A 334 -9.80 -13.16 -15.64
C PRO A 334 -9.23 -12.64 -14.32
N HIS A 335 -8.66 -13.53 -13.49
CA HIS A 335 -8.09 -13.15 -12.19
C HIS A 335 -6.79 -12.35 -12.35
N ILE A 336 -5.96 -12.66 -13.36
CA ILE A 336 -4.74 -11.90 -13.69
C ILE A 336 -5.12 -10.54 -14.27
N ARG A 337 -6.07 -10.49 -15.21
CA ARG A 337 -6.54 -9.21 -15.79
C ARG A 337 -7.11 -8.28 -14.73
N LEU A 338 -7.88 -8.82 -13.77
CA LEU A 338 -8.44 -8.04 -12.67
C LEU A 338 -7.31 -7.48 -11.78
N MET A 339 -6.33 -8.29 -11.43
CA MET A 339 -5.18 -7.87 -10.65
C MET A 339 -4.36 -6.80 -11.37
N LEU A 340 -4.00 -7.04 -12.65
CA LEU A 340 -3.25 -6.07 -13.46
C LEU A 340 -4.03 -4.76 -13.64
N GLY A 341 -5.36 -4.83 -13.80
CA GLY A 341 -6.23 -3.66 -13.89
C GLY A 341 -6.21 -2.74 -12.67
N ARG A 342 -5.80 -3.26 -11.51
CA ARG A 342 -5.63 -2.48 -10.28
C ARG A 342 -4.36 -1.60 -10.30
N PHE A 343 -3.39 -1.94 -11.15
CA PHE A 343 -2.13 -1.23 -11.30
C PHE A 343 -2.10 -0.41 -12.59
N CYS A 344 -1.15 0.53 -12.68
CA CYS A 344 -1.04 1.46 -13.81
C CYS A 344 -0.19 0.86 -14.95
N PHE A 345 -0.58 -0.30 -15.47
CA PHE A 345 0.05 -0.87 -16.64
C PHE A 345 -0.27 -0.10 -17.91
N GLU A 346 0.73 0.07 -18.76
CA GLU A 346 0.64 0.66 -20.11
C GLU A 346 1.15 -0.34 -21.16
N PRO A 347 0.66 -0.26 -22.41
CA PRO A 347 1.23 -1.03 -23.51
C PRO A 347 2.70 -0.69 -23.73
N VAL A 348 3.49 -1.69 -24.11
CA VAL A 348 4.89 -1.45 -24.53
C VAL A 348 4.89 -0.95 -25.96
N PRO A 349 5.46 0.24 -26.25
CA PRO A 349 5.52 0.75 -27.62
C PRO A 349 6.21 -0.22 -28.59
N GLY A 350 5.52 -0.57 -29.68
CA GLY A 350 6.05 -1.50 -30.69
C GLY A 350 6.04 -2.97 -30.29
N ASN A 351 5.42 -3.33 -29.17
CA ASN A 351 5.30 -4.72 -28.72
C ASN A 351 3.92 -5.00 -28.11
N ASP A 352 3.03 -5.61 -28.90
CA ASP A 352 1.66 -5.90 -28.47
C ASP A 352 1.56 -7.08 -27.50
N ARG A 353 2.62 -7.84 -27.30
CA ARG A 353 2.64 -9.00 -26.41
C ARG A 353 2.74 -8.61 -24.94
N TYR A 354 3.41 -7.52 -24.62
CA TYR A 354 3.72 -7.12 -23.24
C TYR A 354 3.02 -5.85 -22.80
N MET A 355 2.84 -5.74 -21.49
CA MET A 355 2.50 -4.51 -20.78
C MET A 355 3.61 -4.20 -19.79
N ARG A 356 3.82 -2.92 -19.48
CA ARG A 356 4.79 -2.49 -18.47
C ARG A 356 4.16 -1.51 -17.47
N MET A 357 4.76 -1.41 -16.30
CA MET A 357 4.50 -0.34 -15.35
C MET A 357 5.80 0.11 -14.67
N ALA A 358 5.89 1.37 -14.29
CA ALA A 358 6.94 1.85 -13.41
C ALA A 358 6.76 1.24 -12.01
N ILE A 359 7.86 0.74 -11.42
CA ILE A 359 7.87 0.20 -10.06
C ILE A 359 8.71 1.05 -9.10
N THR A 360 9.24 2.17 -9.57
CA THR A 360 9.94 3.18 -8.76
C THR A 360 9.13 4.46 -8.72
N VAL A 361 9.21 5.17 -7.60
CA VAL A 361 8.51 6.43 -7.41
C VAL A 361 9.31 7.56 -8.06
N PRO A 362 8.70 8.43 -8.89
CA PRO A 362 9.38 9.56 -9.49
C PRO A 362 9.98 10.50 -8.45
N GLY A 363 11.26 10.86 -8.62
CA GLY A 363 11.99 11.77 -7.72
C GLY A 363 12.57 11.13 -6.46
N LEU A 364 12.45 9.81 -6.31
CA LEU A 364 13.16 9.01 -5.32
C LEU A 364 14.13 8.09 -6.07
N GLU A 365 15.29 8.59 -6.46
CA GLU A 365 16.36 7.79 -7.04
C GLU A 365 17.10 7.06 -5.92
N GLY A 366 16.84 5.78 -5.79
CA GLY A 366 17.49 4.87 -4.86
C GLY A 366 16.52 4.11 -3.95
N PRO A 367 16.94 2.97 -3.38
CA PRO A 367 16.14 2.28 -2.38
C PRO A 367 16.03 3.18 -1.15
N VAL A 368 14.83 3.67 -0.87
CA VAL A 368 14.52 4.35 0.40
C VAL A 368 14.33 3.23 1.42
N TYR A 369 15.41 2.86 2.08
CA TYR A 369 15.42 1.99 3.24
C TYR A 369 15.29 2.81 4.53
#